data_5cca03ac65e35d790052a48a906a603f
#
_entry.id   5cca03ac65e35d790052a48a906a603f
#
_cell.length_a   1.000
_cell.length_b   1.000
_cell.length_c   1.000
_cell.angle_alpha   90.00
_cell.angle_beta   90.00
_cell.angle_gamma   90.00
#
_symmetry.space_group_name_H-M   'P 1'
#
loop_
_entity.id
_entity.type
_entity.pdbx_description
1 polymer ?
#
loop_
_entity_poly.entity_id
_entity_poly.type
_entity_poly.pdbx_seq_one_letter_code
_entity_poly.pdbx_strand_id
1 'polypeptide(L)' 'MDFKNKVVLITGASSGIGKDTAIEFAERGANIVLVSRTKEKLEQVADELKQFNVTVLVCQCDVSKKDQVK' A
#
# COMPACT_ATOMS: atom_id res chain seq x y z
N MET A 1 -10.85 11.47 11.36
CA MET A 1 -10.92 12.00 9.99
C MET A 1 -11.27 10.88 9.03
N ASP A 2 -12.09 11.18 8.05
CA ASP A 2 -12.62 10.19 7.13
C ASP A 2 -11.93 10.31 5.77
N PHE A 3 -11.34 9.21 5.30
CA PHE A 3 -10.69 9.16 3.99
C PHE A 3 -11.49 8.33 2.99
N LYS A 4 -12.76 8.15 3.24
CA LYS A 4 -13.62 7.40 2.33
C LYS A 4 -13.53 7.95 0.91
N ASN A 5 -13.35 7.07 -0.05
CA ASN A 5 -13.18 7.41 -1.47
C ASN A 5 -11.86 8.10 -1.81
N LYS A 6 -10.94 8.19 -0.86
CA LYS A 6 -9.61 8.69 -1.15
C LYS A 6 -8.69 7.52 -1.48
N VAL A 7 -7.68 7.80 -2.28
CA VAL A 7 -6.68 6.79 -2.64
C VAL A 7 -5.33 7.23 -2.10
N VAL A 8 -4.70 6.34 -1.34
CA VAL A 8 -3.40 6.61 -0.73
C VAL A 8 -2.37 5.68 -1.35
N LEU A 9 -1.31 6.25 -1.91
CA LEU A 9 -0.22 5.48 -2.48
C LEU A 9 0.89 5.36 -1.46
N ILE A 10 1.30 4.13 -1.17
CA ILE A 10 2.35 3.89 -0.17
C ILE A 10 3.50 3.14 -0.83
N THR A 11 4.65 3.82 -0.93
CA THR A 11 5.87 3.20 -1.43
C THR A 11 6.61 2.59 -0.25
N GLY A 12 7.38 1.53 -0.52
CA GLY A 12 8.08 0.83 0.55
C GLY A 12 7.14 0.15 1.51
N ALA A 13 5.98 -0.28 1.03
CA ALA A 13 4.93 -0.83 1.89
C ALA A 13 5.32 -2.15 2.56
N SER A 14 6.39 -2.77 2.09
CA SER A 14 6.87 -4.00 2.71
C SER A 14 7.66 -3.76 3.99
N SER A 15 8.02 -2.52 4.29
CA SER A 15 8.69 -2.17 5.54
C SER A 15 7.67 -2.04 6.67
N GLY A 16 8.15 -2.13 7.91
CA GLY A 16 7.28 -1.97 9.07
C GLY A 16 6.58 -0.62 9.10
N ILE A 17 7.32 0.44 8.75
CA ILE A 17 6.76 1.78 8.76
C ILE A 17 5.69 1.93 7.67
N GLY A 18 5.98 1.43 6.48
CA GLY A 18 5.02 1.49 5.39
C GLY A 18 3.74 0.72 5.69
N LYS A 19 3.90 -0.45 6.31
CA LYS A 19 2.76 -1.26 6.69
C LYS A 19 1.89 -0.55 7.73
N ASP A 20 2.51 0.02 8.75
CA ASP A 20 1.76 0.73 9.79
C ASP A 20 1.00 1.93 9.22
N THR A 21 1.63 2.64 8.29
CA THR A 21 0.99 3.76 7.63
C THR A 21 -0.22 3.29 6.83
N ALA A 22 -0.07 2.18 6.09
CA ALA A 22 -1.17 1.63 5.31
C ALA A 22 -2.35 1.25 6.20
N ILE A 23 -2.07 0.61 7.33
CA ILE A 23 -3.12 0.21 8.26
C ILE A 23 -3.86 1.43 8.78
N GLU A 24 -3.12 2.46 9.14
CA GLU A 24 -3.74 3.65 9.69
C GLU A 24 -4.70 4.31 8.71
N PHE A 25 -4.30 4.43 7.45
CA PHE A 25 -5.19 5.00 6.44
C PHE A 25 -6.36 4.08 6.12
N ALA A 26 -6.12 2.77 6.09
CA ALA A 26 -7.19 1.82 5.82
C ALA A 26 -8.27 1.86 6.92
N GLU A 27 -7.86 2.04 8.16
CA GLU A 27 -8.79 2.18 9.26
C GLU A 27 -9.72 3.38 9.08
N ARG A 28 -9.26 4.37 8.34
CA ARG A 28 -10.03 5.59 8.09
C ARG A 28 -10.82 5.55 6.79
N GLY A 29 -10.85 4.38 6.16
CA GLY A 29 -11.65 4.19 4.96
C GLY A 29 -10.96 4.46 3.65
N ALA A 30 -9.66 4.76 3.66
CA ALA A 30 -8.94 5.04 2.42
C ALA A 30 -8.70 3.76 1.62
N ASN A 31 -8.76 3.89 0.31
CA ASN A 31 -8.30 2.83 -0.58
C ASN A 31 -6.79 2.93 -0.70
N ILE A 32 -6.11 1.80 -0.73
CA ILE A 32 -4.65 1.76 -0.61
C ILE A 32 -4.02 1.18 -1.86
N VAL A 33 -2.95 1.83 -2.34
CA VAL A 33 -2.10 1.27 -3.39
C VAL A 33 -0.73 1.01 -2.76
N LEU A 34 -0.34 -0.25 -2.72
CA LEU A 34 0.92 -0.66 -2.12
C LEU A 34 1.96 -0.85 -3.21
N VAL A 35 3.11 -0.22 -3.06
CA VAL A 35 4.20 -0.30 -4.03
C VAL A 35 5.46 -0.76 -3.33
N SER A 36 6.09 -1.80 -3.85
CA SER A 36 7.36 -2.29 -3.32
C SER A 36 8.00 -3.21 -4.35
N ARG A 37 9.27 -3.53 -4.14
CA ARG A 37 9.97 -4.47 -5.00
C ARG A 37 9.62 -5.92 -4.68
N THR A 38 9.16 -6.19 -3.48
CA THR A 38 8.92 -7.54 -2.99
C THR A 38 7.44 -7.88 -2.99
N LYS A 39 7.00 -8.59 -4.02
CA LYS A 39 5.59 -8.91 -4.18
C LYS A 39 5.02 -9.73 -3.02
N GLU A 40 5.80 -10.68 -2.52
CA GLU A 40 5.33 -11.55 -1.45
C GLU A 40 4.96 -10.76 -0.20
N LYS A 41 5.80 -9.78 0.14
CA LYS A 41 5.53 -8.95 1.32
C LYS A 41 4.35 -8.02 1.08
N LEU A 42 4.20 -7.54 -0.16
CA LEU A 42 3.04 -6.71 -0.50
C LEU A 42 1.75 -7.49 -0.31
N GLU A 43 1.75 -8.75 -0.72
CA GLU A 43 0.56 -9.57 -0.59
C GLU A 43 0.21 -9.82 0.86
N GLN A 44 1.21 -9.99 1.72
CA GLN A 44 0.96 -10.15 3.14
C GLN A 44 0.31 -8.90 3.74
N VAL A 45 0.82 -7.74 3.38
CA VAL A 45 0.26 -6.48 3.86
C VAL A 45 -1.16 -6.29 3.32
N ALA A 46 -1.35 -6.56 2.04
CA ALA A 46 -2.67 -6.45 1.44
C ALA A 46 -3.69 -7.34 2.14
N ASP A 47 -3.26 -8.55 2.50
CA ASP A 47 -4.14 -9.50 3.17
C ASP A 47 -4.57 -8.97 4.55
N GLU A 48 -3.65 -8.34 5.25
CA GLU A 48 -3.99 -7.74 6.55
C GLU A 48 -4.94 -6.56 6.40
N LEU A 49 -4.84 -5.84 5.29
CA LEU A 49 -5.70 -4.68 5.08
C LEU A 49 -7.12 -5.05 4.67
N LYS A 50 -7.34 -6.27 4.24
CA LYS A 50 -8.68 -6.70 3.81
C LYS A 50 -9.73 -6.60 4.91
N GLN A 51 -9.31 -6.67 6.15
CA GLN A 51 -10.24 -6.58 7.28
C GLN A 51 -10.91 -5.21 7.39
N PHE A 52 -10.34 -4.21 6.72
CA PHE A 52 -10.88 -2.85 6.80
C PHE A 52 -11.91 -2.54 5.72
N ASN A 53 -12.23 -3.51 4.88
CA ASN A 53 -13.25 -3.36 3.85
C ASN A 53 -12.96 -2.19 2.90
N VAL A 54 -11.72 -2.05 2.50
CA VAL A 54 -11.29 -1.04 1.52
C VAL A 54 -10.66 -1.74 0.32
N THR A 55 -10.52 -1.02 -0.78
CA THR A 55 -9.85 -1.54 -1.96
C THR A 55 -8.33 -1.45 -1.76
N VAL A 56 -7.65 -2.56 -1.99
CA VAL A 56 -6.19 -2.60 -1.89
C VAL A 56 -5.62 -3.12 -3.20
N LEU A 57 -4.77 -2.32 -3.81
CA LEU A 57 -4.06 -2.69 -5.04
C LEU A 57 -2.60 -2.91 -4.71
N VAL A 58 -2.01 -3.90 -5.35
CA VAL A 58 -0.60 -4.25 -5.15
C VAL A 58 0.14 -4.02 -6.45
N CYS A 59 1.21 -3.23 -6.38
CA CYS A 59 2.05 -2.94 -7.53
C CYS A 59 3.50 -3.28 -7.21
N GLN A 60 4.03 -4.32 -7.84
CA GLN A 60 5.43 -4.65 -7.69
C GLN A 60 6.25 -3.80 -8.65
N CYS A 61 7.08 -2.94 -8.10
CA CYS A 61 7.85 -2.00 -8.89
C CYS A 61 9.16 -1.68 -8.20
N ASP A 62 10.25 -1.69 -8.98
CA ASP A 62 11.55 -1.31 -8.46
C ASP A 62 11.80 0.16 -8.79
N VAL A 63 11.45 1.02 -7.86
CA VAL A 63 11.56 2.46 -8.06
C VAL A 63 12.99 2.97 -8.03
N SER A 64 13.93 2.10 -7.69
CA SER A 64 15.34 2.49 -7.67
C SER A 64 15.96 2.53 -9.07
N LYS A 65 15.32 1.97 -10.06
CA LYS A 65 15.83 1.96 -11.43
C LYS A 65 15.38 3.21 -12.16
N LYS A 66 16.34 4.00 -12.58
CA LYS A 66 16.06 5.28 -13.22
C LYS A 66 15.33 5.16 -14.54
N ASP A 67 15.65 4.14 -15.31
CA ASP A 67 15.06 3.98 -16.63
C ASP A 67 13.58 3.61 -16.57
N GLN A 68 13.07 3.31 -15.41
CA GLN A 68 11.66 3.05 -15.22
C GLN A 68 10.86 4.32 -14.90
N VAL A 69 11.56 5.41 -14.72
CA VAL A 69 10.95 6.67 -14.28
C VAL A 69 10.86 7.64 -15.44
N LYS A 70 10.14 7.32 -16.42
CA LYS A 70 10.02 8.22 -17.57
C LYS A 70 8.61 8.64 -17.86
#